data_cb81c1b1fa68e0b9ee298b1936f6e829
#
_entry.id   cb81c1b1fa68e0b9ee298b1936f6e829
#
_cell.length_a   1.000
_cell.length_b   1.000
_cell.length_c   1.000
_cell.angle_alpha   90.00
_cell.angle_beta   90.00
_cell.angle_gamma   90.00
#
_symmetry.space_group_name_H-M   'P 1'
#
loop_
_entity.id
_entity.type
_entity.pdbx_description
1 polymer ?
#
loop_
_entity_poly.entity_id
_entity_poly.type
_entity_poly.pdbx_seq_one_letter_code
_entity_poly.pdbx_strand_id
1 'polypeptide(L)'
;MYNIRWDTETNGILLTSEEGDVQASVRPVFFEELDLLGFNARGFRYPRVEGPLLWAAGRAYYYRGEKIAIARGGGFYEDVELEILTEIRDIEPVNLDEVLEKNIDKIYFYTHDSMNFIRSTVEKYKDKVDIVTVSFSGGKDSVVVSDLVKRSLNYDAYTVIFSDTQMESDHTYKAIQDFIHDNPRMSFVRAEYDSSAQNFWLQFGPPSRTIRWCHTVFKTSTNMKAIK
;
A
#
# COMPACT_ATOMS: atom_id res chain seq x y z
N MET A 1 15.88 -1.26 9.45
CA MET A 1 14.78 -2.14 9.00
C MET A 1 14.09 -2.61 10.26
N TYR A 2 12.77 -2.66 10.30
CA TYR A 2 12.01 -3.18 11.43
C TYR A 2 11.56 -4.60 11.15
N ASN A 3 11.40 -5.38 12.21
CA ASN A 3 10.80 -6.70 12.22
C ASN A 3 9.45 -6.63 12.92
N ILE A 4 8.68 -7.70 12.88
CA ILE A 4 7.34 -7.79 13.47
C ILE A 4 7.32 -8.90 14.49
N ARG A 5 6.80 -8.59 15.67
CA ARG A 5 6.38 -9.55 16.70
C ARG A 5 4.86 -9.52 16.83
N TRP A 6 4.29 -10.65 17.17
CA TRP A 6 2.87 -10.74 17.43
C TRP A 6 2.51 -10.17 18.79
N ASP A 7 1.45 -9.37 18.82
CA ASP A 7 0.78 -9.00 20.05
C ASP A 7 -0.42 -9.92 20.26
N THR A 8 -0.23 -10.95 21.09
CA THR A 8 -1.25 -11.99 21.30
C THR A 8 -2.45 -11.49 22.10
N GLU A 9 -2.30 -10.40 22.86
CA GLU A 9 -3.37 -9.82 23.68
C GLU A 9 -4.40 -9.07 22.84
N THR A 10 -3.93 -8.25 21.90
CA THR A 10 -4.78 -7.36 21.12
C THR A 10 -5.01 -7.82 19.68
N ASN A 11 -4.58 -9.05 19.34
CA ASN A 11 -4.55 -9.51 17.95
C ASN A 11 -3.77 -8.54 17.05
N GLY A 12 -2.76 -7.89 17.59
CA GLY A 12 -1.98 -6.84 16.93
C GLY A 12 -0.60 -7.28 16.47
N ILE A 13 0.16 -6.30 16.03
CA ILE A 13 1.58 -6.44 15.70
C ILE A 13 2.39 -5.40 16.46
N LEU A 14 3.62 -5.78 16.85
CA LEU A 14 4.61 -4.89 17.44
C LEU A 14 5.80 -4.73 16.52
N LEU A 15 6.14 -3.50 16.21
CA LEU A 15 7.35 -3.16 15.45
C LEU A 15 8.57 -3.27 16.37
N THR A 16 9.56 -4.03 15.94
CA THR A 16 10.79 -4.24 16.73
C THR A 16 12.05 -4.08 15.86
N SER A 17 13.16 -3.70 16.48
CA SER A 17 14.50 -3.74 15.87
C SER A 17 15.22 -5.08 16.11
N GLU A 18 14.68 -5.92 16.98
CA GLU A 18 15.18 -7.25 17.28
C GLU A 18 14.64 -8.29 16.26
N GLU A 19 14.99 -9.56 16.45
CA GLU A 19 14.45 -10.65 15.65
C GLU A 19 12.92 -10.72 15.78
N GLY A 20 12.24 -10.82 14.64
CA GLY A 20 10.78 -10.89 14.58
C GLY A 20 10.27 -12.33 14.52
N ASP A 21 8.99 -12.49 14.77
CA ASP A 21 8.31 -13.80 14.75
C ASP A 21 8.10 -14.32 13.32
N VAL A 22 8.15 -13.43 12.33
CA VAL A 22 7.99 -13.78 10.91
C VAL A 22 9.01 -13.03 10.05
N GLN A 23 9.55 -13.71 9.05
CA GLN A 23 10.49 -13.11 8.09
C GLN A 23 9.79 -12.54 6.85
N ALA A 24 8.53 -12.91 6.61
CA ALA A 24 7.75 -12.41 5.48
C ALA A 24 7.07 -11.07 5.83
N SER A 25 6.80 -10.27 4.79
CA SER A 25 5.99 -9.06 4.96
C SER A 25 4.61 -9.41 5.48
N VAL A 26 4.21 -8.76 6.58
CA VAL A 26 2.89 -8.93 7.20
C VAL A 26 1.92 -7.89 6.62
N ARG A 27 0.70 -8.33 6.33
CA ARG A 27 -0.39 -7.47 5.86
C ARG A 27 -1.68 -7.71 6.63
N PRO A 28 -2.55 -6.71 6.77
CA PRO A 28 -3.87 -6.88 7.33
C PRO A 28 -4.76 -7.71 6.38
N VAL A 29 -5.72 -8.43 6.97
CA VAL A 29 -6.71 -9.25 6.26
C VAL A 29 -8.10 -8.81 6.71
N PHE A 30 -8.97 -8.51 5.74
CA PHE A 30 -10.32 -8.03 5.95
C PHE A 30 -11.34 -9.14 5.66
N PHE A 31 -12.60 -8.91 6.03
CA PHE A 31 -13.65 -9.93 5.93
C PHE A 31 -13.89 -10.39 4.47
N GLU A 32 -13.69 -9.51 3.49
CA GLU A 32 -13.85 -9.83 2.07
C GLU A 32 -12.90 -10.95 1.62
N GLU A 33 -11.65 -10.91 2.09
CA GLU A 33 -10.67 -11.95 1.79
C GLU A 33 -11.03 -13.26 2.51
N LEU A 34 -11.54 -13.18 3.73
CA LEU A 34 -12.00 -14.35 4.47
C LEU A 34 -13.22 -15.01 3.79
N ASP A 35 -14.16 -14.21 3.30
CA ASP A 35 -15.32 -14.70 2.53
C ASP A 35 -14.86 -15.37 1.23
N LEU A 36 -13.94 -14.72 0.50
CA LEU A 36 -13.40 -15.25 -0.76
C LEU A 36 -12.69 -16.60 -0.59
N LEU A 37 -11.95 -16.77 0.50
CA LEU A 37 -11.24 -18.01 0.82
C LEU A 37 -12.11 -19.08 1.49
N GLY A 38 -13.37 -18.76 1.81
CA GLY A 38 -14.31 -19.69 2.38
C GLY A 38 -14.05 -20.02 3.87
N PHE A 39 -13.52 -19.09 4.66
CA PHE A 39 -13.37 -19.25 6.10
C PHE A 39 -14.73 -19.54 6.79
N ASN A 40 -15.79 -18.85 6.39
CA ASN A 40 -17.15 -19.05 6.87
C ASN A 40 -17.65 -20.48 6.60
N ALA A 41 -17.38 -21.02 5.41
CA ALA A 41 -17.75 -22.41 5.04
C ALA A 41 -16.97 -23.45 5.87
N ARG A 42 -15.83 -23.07 6.46
CA ARG A 42 -15.01 -23.90 7.37
C ARG A 42 -15.36 -23.68 8.85
N GLY A 43 -16.46 -22.95 9.14
CA GLY A 43 -17.00 -22.74 10.48
C GLY A 43 -16.42 -21.55 11.24
N PHE A 44 -15.65 -20.69 10.61
CA PHE A 44 -15.21 -19.44 11.23
C PHE A 44 -16.33 -18.40 11.29
N ARG A 45 -16.41 -17.69 12.40
CA ARG A 45 -17.34 -16.59 12.65
C ARG A 45 -16.58 -15.31 12.83
N TYR A 46 -16.93 -14.28 12.09
CA TYR A 46 -16.30 -12.96 12.14
C TYR A 46 -17.31 -11.88 11.74
N PRO A 47 -17.15 -10.65 12.30
CA PRO A 47 -18.01 -9.54 11.93
C PRO A 47 -17.61 -8.97 10.55
N ARG A 48 -18.58 -8.33 9.87
CA ARG A 48 -18.34 -7.57 8.65
C ARG A 48 -18.11 -6.11 9.00
N VAL A 49 -16.87 -5.78 9.31
CA VAL A 49 -16.43 -4.43 9.70
C VAL A 49 -15.33 -3.94 8.77
N GLU A 50 -15.16 -2.64 8.71
CA GLU A 50 -14.09 -2.02 7.88
C GLU A 50 -12.67 -2.25 8.42
N GLY A 51 -12.52 -2.73 9.64
CA GLY A 51 -11.25 -3.04 10.28
C GLY A 51 -10.67 -4.41 9.90
N PRO A 52 -9.36 -4.62 10.04
CA PRO A 52 -8.74 -5.91 9.85
C PRO A 52 -9.18 -6.93 10.91
N LEU A 53 -9.24 -8.18 10.52
CA LEU A 53 -9.64 -9.31 11.36
C LEU A 53 -8.46 -10.23 11.70
N LEU A 54 -7.55 -10.39 10.75
CA LEU A 54 -6.38 -11.25 10.81
C LEU A 54 -5.15 -10.53 10.25
N TRP A 55 -4.03 -11.20 10.40
CA TRP A 55 -2.79 -10.86 9.73
C TRP A 55 -2.36 -11.98 8.81
N ALA A 56 -1.80 -11.65 7.65
CA ALA A 56 -1.22 -12.63 6.75
C ALA A 56 0.28 -12.36 6.55
N ALA A 57 1.08 -13.42 6.62
CA ALA A 57 2.48 -13.43 6.23
C ALA A 57 2.65 -14.43 5.08
N GLY A 58 2.85 -13.91 3.87
CA GLY A 58 2.76 -14.70 2.66
C GLY A 58 1.37 -15.33 2.49
N ARG A 59 1.29 -16.66 2.52
CA ARG A 59 0.04 -17.42 2.42
C ARG A 59 -0.48 -17.98 3.74
N ALA A 60 0.20 -17.66 4.86
CA ALA A 60 -0.21 -18.09 6.19
C ALA A 60 -1.01 -16.98 6.88
N TYR A 61 -2.09 -17.37 7.56
CA TYR A 61 -3.03 -16.50 8.27
C TYR A 61 -2.85 -16.67 9.76
N TYR A 62 -2.77 -15.53 10.46
CA TYR A 62 -2.47 -15.49 11.90
C TYR A 62 -3.57 -14.74 12.64
N TYR A 63 -3.98 -15.32 13.77
CA TYR A 63 -4.87 -14.71 14.73
C TYR A 63 -4.23 -14.76 16.13
N ARG A 64 -4.04 -13.60 16.76
CA ARG A 64 -3.35 -13.48 18.06
C ARG A 64 -1.99 -14.20 18.11
N GLY A 65 -1.23 -14.11 17.00
CA GLY A 65 0.09 -14.74 16.86
C GLY A 65 0.06 -16.23 16.53
N GLU A 66 -1.08 -16.89 16.61
CA GLU A 66 -1.24 -18.28 16.20
C GLU A 66 -1.50 -18.40 14.70
N LYS A 67 -0.79 -19.29 14.03
CA LYS A 67 -1.04 -19.62 12.64
C LYS A 67 -2.29 -20.49 12.53
N ILE A 68 -3.39 -19.91 12.08
CA ILE A 68 -4.70 -20.57 12.03
C ILE A 68 -5.01 -21.25 10.70
N ALA A 69 -4.41 -20.78 9.61
CA ALA A 69 -4.66 -21.36 8.29
C ALA A 69 -3.50 -21.09 7.32
N ILE A 70 -3.45 -21.89 6.24
CA ILE A 70 -2.55 -21.68 5.09
C ILE A 70 -3.38 -21.83 3.82
N ALA A 71 -3.26 -20.84 2.90
CA ALA A 71 -3.80 -20.96 1.56
C ALA A 71 -2.80 -21.69 0.65
N ARG A 72 -3.24 -22.77 0.00
CA ARG A 72 -2.45 -23.56 -0.96
C ARG A 72 -3.06 -23.45 -2.36
N GLY A 73 -2.33 -23.85 -3.39
CA GLY A 73 -2.82 -23.81 -4.77
C GLY A 73 -2.97 -22.37 -5.30
N GLY A 74 -4.01 -22.11 -6.10
CA GLY A 74 -4.27 -20.80 -6.70
C GLY A 74 -3.33 -20.46 -7.86
N GLY A 75 -2.77 -21.45 -8.53
CA GLY A 75 -2.12 -21.30 -9.83
C GLY A 75 -3.15 -21.00 -10.92
N PHE A 76 -2.69 -20.83 -12.17
CA PHE A 76 -3.55 -20.44 -13.30
C PHE A 76 -4.72 -21.42 -13.56
N TYR A 77 -4.59 -22.69 -13.10
CA TYR A 77 -5.55 -23.77 -13.30
C TYR A 77 -5.88 -24.52 -12.01
N GLU A 78 -5.53 -23.97 -10.86
CA GLU A 78 -5.73 -24.62 -9.56
C GLU A 78 -6.58 -23.71 -8.67
N ASP A 79 -7.59 -24.27 -8.05
CA ASP A 79 -8.35 -23.58 -7.01
C ASP A 79 -7.48 -23.34 -5.77
N VAL A 80 -7.86 -22.32 -5.00
CA VAL A 80 -7.24 -22.07 -3.70
C VAL A 80 -7.84 -23.01 -2.68
N GLU A 81 -7.00 -23.82 -2.04
CA GLU A 81 -7.39 -24.65 -0.90
C GLU A 81 -6.96 -24.00 0.40
N LEU A 82 -7.88 -23.92 1.36
CA LEU A 82 -7.59 -23.43 2.70
C LEU A 82 -7.38 -24.61 3.65
N GLU A 83 -6.14 -24.78 4.10
CA GLU A 83 -5.75 -25.73 5.14
C GLU A 83 -5.93 -25.08 6.50
N ILE A 84 -6.80 -25.63 7.36
CA ILE A 84 -7.05 -25.13 8.71
C ILE A 84 -6.16 -25.85 9.70
N LEU A 85 -5.48 -25.08 10.55
CA LEU A 85 -4.48 -25.56 11.51
C LEU A 85 -4.92 -25.46 12.98
N THR A 86 -6.07 -24.86 13.26
CA THR A 86 -6.53 -24.53 14.61
C THR A 86 -7.99 -24.91 14.86
N GLU A 87 -8.37 -24.99 16.12
CA GLU A 87 -9.77 -25.13 16.55
C GLU A 87 -10.47 -23.78 16.80
N ILE A 88 -9.74 -22.66 16.81
CA ILE A 88 -10.30 -21.31 16.95
C ILE A 88 -11.25 -21.04 15.80
N ARG A 89 -12.47 -20.61 16.11
CA ARG A 89 -13.51 -20.32 15.11
C ARG A 89 -14.09 -18.93 15.21
N ASP A 90 -13.97 -18.28 16.36
CA ASP A 90 -14.45 -16.93 16.59
C ASP A 90 -13.29 -15.95 16.43
N ILE A 91 -13.45 -14.99 15.51
CA ILE A 91 -12.45 -13.98 15.18
C ILE A 91 -13.01 -12.61 15.52
N GLU A 92 -12.33 -11.90 16.39
CA GLU A 92 -12.62 -10.52 16.75
C GLU A 92 -11.77 -9.56 15.90
N PRO A 93 -12.27 -8.34 15.62
CA PRO A 93 -11.50 -7.32 14.92
C PRO A 93 -10.22 -6.93 15.66
N VAL A 94 -9.20 -6.57 14.88
CA VAL A 94 -8.00 -5.94 15.43
C VAL A 94 -8.34 -4.56 15.97
N ASN A 95 -7.95 -4.26 17.18
CA ASN A 95 -8.05 -2.91 17.73
C ASN A 95 -6.88 -2.06 17.22
N LEU A 96 -7.13 -1.30 16.14
CA LEU A 96 -6.10 -0.49 15.49
C LEU A 96 -5.56 0.62 16.40
N ASP A 97 -6.37 1.19 17.28
CA ASP A 97 -5.94 2.25 18.19
C ASP A 97 -4.90 1.71 19.19
N GLU A 98 -5.11 0.52 19.73
CA GLU A 98 -4.13 -0.14 20.59
C GLU A 98 -2.86 -0.54 19.84
N VAL A 99 -2.99 -1.03 18.59
CA VAL A 99 -1.82 -1.33 17.73
C VAL A 99 -1.01 -0.07 17.47
N LEU A 100 -1.65 1.05 17.19
CA LEU A 100 -0.97 2.33 16.99
C LEU A 100 -0.30 2.82 18.27
N GLU A 101 -1.02 2.80 19.41
CA GLU A 101 -0.49 3.24 20.69
C GLU A 101 0.76 2.45 21.10
N LYS A 102 0.71 1.12 21.01
CA LYS A 102 1.85 0.24 21.33
C LYS A 102 3.05 0.42 20.39
N ASN A 103 2.86 0.95 19.20
CA ASN A 103 3.91 1.17 18.21
C ASN A 103 4.33 2.64 18.04
N ILE A 104 3.73 3.57 18.81
CA ILE A 104 3.86 5.01 18.58
C ILE A 104 5.31 5.49 18.54
N ASP A 105 6.16 5.01 19.43
CA ASP A 105 7.57 5.40 19.50
C ASP A 105 8.35 4.96 18.25
N LYS A 106 8.08 3.76 17.75
CA LYS A 106 8.72 3.22 16.54
C LYS A 106 8.23 3.95 15.30
N ILE A 107 6.92 4.21 15.18
CA ILE A 107 6.34 4.98 14.09
C ILE A 107 6.92 6.40 14.08
N TYR A 108 7.02 7.02 15.25
CA TYR A 108 7.62 8.36 15.40
C TYR A 108 9.08 8.36 14.97
N PHE A 109 9.86 7.40 15.43
CA PHE A 109 11.27 7.26 15.05
C PHE A 109 11.45 7.14 13.53
N TYR A 110 10.73 6.21 12.87
CA TYR A 110 10.84 6.03 11.43
C TYR A 110 10.31 7.21 10.62
N THR A 111 9.28 7.88 11.12
CA THR A 111 8.76 9.11 10.51
C THR A 111 9.84 10.19 10.51
N HIS A 112 10.48 10.43 11.65
CA HIS A 112 11.54 11.44 11.77
C HIS A 112 12.78 11.08 10.95
N ASP A 113 13.20 9.82 10.96
CA ASP A 113 14.33 9.34 10.15
C ASP A 113 14.05 9.57 8.66
N SER A 114 12.87 9.21 8.19
CA SER A 114 12.42 9.43 6.80
C SER A 114 12.38 10.91 6.43
N MET A 115 11.86 11.77 7.31
CA MET A 115 11.83 13.22 7.09
C MET A 115 13.24 13.82 7.01
N ASN A 116 14.16 13.36 7.86
CA ASN A 116 15.55 13.81 7.84
C ASN A 116 16.27 13.33 6.57
N PHE A 117 15.99 12.10 6.13
CA PHE A 117 16.50 11.58 4.87
C PHE A 117 16.03 12.43 3.67
N ILE A 118 14.73 12.77 3.62
CA ILE A 118 14.17 13.63 2.56
C ILE A 118 14.88 14.99 2.56
N ARG A 119 14.94 15.68 3.70
CA ARG A 119 15.58 17.01 3.82
C ARG A 119 17.04 16.98 3.40
N SER A 120 17.81 16.05 3.94
CA SER A 120 19.24 15.92 3.64
C SER A 120 19.49 15.58 2.18
N THR A 121 18.62 14.75 1.57
CA THR A 121 18.74 14.41 0.15
C THR A 121 18.44 15.61 -0.74
N VAL A 122 17.37 16.34 -0.49
CA VAL A 122 17.02 17.54 -1.25
C VAL A 122 18.11 18.59 -1.12
N GLU A 123 18.61 18.85 0.09
CA GLU A 123 19.71 19.80 0.32
C GLU A 123 20.99 19.40 -0.40
N LYS A 124 21.34 18.11 -0.39
CA LYS A 124 22.54 17.58 -1.09
C LYS A 124 22.49 17.79 -2.61
N TYR A 125 21.31 17.78 -3.20
CA TYR A 125 21.16 17.86 -4.66
C TYR A 125 20.58 19.18 -5.15
N LYS A 126 20.29 20.16 -4.29
CA LYS A 126 19.63 21.42 -4.63
C LYS A 126 20.27 22.20 -5.78
N ASP A 127 21.62 22.15 -5.88
CA ASP A 127 22.36 22.84 -6.95
C ASP A 127 22.55 21.98 -8.22
N LYS A 128 21.97 20.75 -8.24
CA LYS A 128 22.13 19.80 -9.33
C LYS A 128 20.80 19.42 -10.01
N VAL A 129 19.68 19.83 -9.44
CA VAL A 129 18.34 19.52 -9.95
C VAL A 129 17.50 20.79 -9.98
N ASP A 130 16.70 20.94 -11.02
CA ASP A 130 15.83 22.09 -11.21
C ASP A 130 14.49 21.93 -10.47
N ILE A 131 14.06 20.68 -10.25
CA ILE A 131 12.76 20.38 -9.64
C ILE A 131 12.82 19.10 -8.80
N VAL A 132 12.10 19.12 -7.69
CA VAL A 132 11.80 17.92 -6.89
C VAL A 132 10.37 17.46 -7.18
N THR A 133 10.19 16.21 -7.54
CA THR A 133 8.87 15.66 -7.83
C THR A 133 8.54 14.50 -6.93
N VAL A 134 7.24 14.34 -6.62
CA VAL A 134 6.69 13.21 -5.89
C VAL A 134 5.73 12.46 -6.80
N SER A 135 6.06 11.22 -7.16
CA SER A 135 5.15 10.37 -7.93
C SER A 135 3.99 9.91 -7.05
N PHE A 136 2.77 10.18 -7.50
CA PHE A 136 1.55 9.84 -6.77
C PHE A 136 0.69 8.86 -7.58
N SER A 137 0.18 7.82 -6.95
CA SER A 137 -0.64 6.80 -7.61
C SER A 137 -2.01 6.59 -6.95
N GLY A 138 -2.33 7.37 -5.91
CA GLY A 138 -3.55 7.15 -5.10
C GLY A 138 -3.48 5.94 -4.16
N GLY A 139 -2.41 5.13 -4.23
CA GLY A 139 -2.21 3.99 -3.34
C GLY A 139 -1.58 4.39 -1.99
N LYS A 140 -1.73 3.56 -0.97
CA LYS A 140 -1.27 3.79 0.41
C LYS A 140 0.18 4.29 0.50
N ASP A 141 1.09 3.70 -0.26
CA ASP A 141 2.52 4.02 -0.19
C ASP A 141 2.79 5.44 -0.72
N SER A 142 2.14 5.83 -1.82
CA SER A 142 2.27 7.18 -2.38
C SER A 142 1.65 8.25 -1.50
N VAL A 143 0.57 7.94 -0.78
CA VAL A 143 -0.03 8.84 0.21
C VAL A 143 0.94 9.08 1.36
N VAL A 144 1.54 8.03 1.93
CA VAL A 144 2.54 8.14 3.01
C VAL A 144 3.77 8.94 2.55
N VAL A 145 4.31 8.66 1.36
CA VAL A 145 5.45 9.43 0.83
C VAL A 145 5.09 10.90 0.65
N SER A 146 3.91 11.21 0.12
CA SER A 146 3.45 12.59 -0.06
C SER A 146 3.27 13.33 1.27
N ASP A 147 2.76 12.65 2.32
CA ASP A 147 2.66 13.23 3.67
C ASP A 147 4.05 13.51 4.26
N LEU A 148 4.98 12.56 4.15
CA LEU A 148 6.35 12.74 4.63
C LEU A 148 7.06 13.90 3.93
N VAL A 149 6.89 14.04 2.61
CA VAL A 149 7.46 15.17 1.85
C VAL A 149 6.81 16.49 2.28
N LYS A 150 5.48 16.54 2.39
CA LYS A 150 4.73 17.71 2.88
C LYS A 150 5.20 18.19 4.25
N ARG A 151 5.52 17.26 5.15
CA ARG A 151 6.03 17.57 6.50
C ARG A 151 7.53 17.88 6.52
N SER A 152 8.25 17.55 5.46
CA SER A 152 9.69 17.73 5.35
C SER A 152 10.10 19.00 4.62
N LEU A 153 9.32 19.43 3.62
CA LEU A 153 9.64 20.51 2.70
C LEU A 153 8.53 21.57 2.68
N ASN A 154 8.88 22.76 2.18
CA ASN A 154 7.90 23.80 1.87
C ASN A 154 7.06 23.41 0.64
N TYR A 155 5.83 23.90 0.53
CA TYR A 155 4.91 23.56 -0.56
C TYR A 155 5.39 23.96 -1.97
N ASP A 156 6.21 24.97 -2.07
CA ASP A 156 6.81 25.48 -3.30
C ASP A 156 8.10 24.77 -3.71
N ALA A 157 8.61 23.90 -2.85
CA ALA A 157 9.86 23.17 -3.08
C ALA A 157 9.68 21.86 -3.86
N TYR A 158 8.45 21.43 -4.10
CA TYR A 158 8.18 20.19 -4.80
C TYR A 158 6.84 20.20 -5.54
N THR A 159 6.68 19.31 -6.51
CA THR A 159 5.43 19.10 -7.24
C THR A 159 5.03 17.63 -7.18
N VAL A 160 3.76 17.37 -6.85
CA VAL A 160 3.19 16.02 -6.89
C VAL A 160 2.69 15.74 -8.31
N ILE A 161 3.10 14.61 -8.88
CA ILE A 161 2.72 14.21 -10.25
C ILE A 161 1.95 12.89 -10.21
N PHE A 162 0.72 12.92 -10.68
CA PHE A 162 -0.07 11.75 -10.97
C PHE A 162 -0.01 11.44 -12.47
N SER A 163 0.57 10.29 -12.83
CA SER A 163 0.57 9.80 -14.21
C SER A 163 -0.72 9.03 -14.47
N ASP A 164 -1.67 9.67 -15.14
CA ASP A 164 -2.94 9.04 -15.45
C ASP A 164 -2.76 8.03 -16.61
N THR A 165 -2.96 6.77 -16.28
CA THR A 165 -2.90 5.69 -17.27
C THR A 165 -4.21 5.55 -18.04
N GLN A 166 -5.27 6.27 -17.67
CA GLN A 166 -6.65 6.13 -18.18
C GLN A 166 -7.22 4.70 -17.95
N MET A 167 -6.60 3.93 -17.07
CA MET A 167 -6.98 2.54 -16.77
C MET A 167 -7.14 2.34 -15.24
N GLU A 168 -7.20 3.43 -14.49
CA GLU A 168 -7.41 3.39 -13.05
C GLU A 168 -8.88 3.10 -12.71
N SER A 169 -9.13 2.54 -11.53
CA SER A 169 -10.49 2.34 -11.04
C SER A 169 -11.14 3.66 -10.60
N ASP A 170 -12.47 3.71 -10.58
CA ASP A 170 -13.22 4.87 -10.05
C ASP A 170 -12.84 5.20 -8.61
N HIS A 171 -12.55 4.18 -7.80
CA HIS A 171 -12.05 4.35 -6.43
C HIS A 171 -10.70 5.07 -6.38
N THR A 172 -9.80 4.76 -7.32
CA THR A 172 -8.50 5.45 -7.42
C THR A 172 -8.70 6.91 -7.79
N TYR A 173 -9.53 7.20 -8.78
CA TYR A 173 -9.84 8.59 -9.16
C TYR A 173 -10.47 9.38 -8.02
N LYS A 174 -11.39 8.78 -7.29
CA LYS A 174 -11.98 9.39 -6.10
C LYS A 174 -10.92 9.70 -5.04
N ALA A 175 -10.06 8.73 -4.70
CA ALA A 175 -8.99 8.93 -3.73
C ALA A 175 -8.02 10.06 -4.13
N ILE A 176 -7.74 10.22 -5.42
CA ILE A 176 -6.92 11.32 -5.94
C ILE A 176 -7.65 12.66 -5.78
N GLN A 177 -8.94 12.72 -6.08
CA GLN A 177 -9.74 13.94 -5.90
C GLN A 177 -9.82 14.36 -4.43
N ASP A 178 -10.06 13.40 -3.53
CA ASP A 178 -10.08 13.63 -2.09
C ASP A 178 -8.71 14.13 -1.60
N PHE A 179 -7.63 13.52 -2.06
CA PHE A 179 -6.26 13.93 -1.74
C PHE A 179 -5.96 15.38 -2.18
N ILE A 180 -6.36 15.77 -3.39
CA ILE A 180 -6.19 17.15 -3.89
C ILE A 180 -7.02 18.12 -3.05
N HIS A 181 -8.28 17.77 -2.74
CA HIS A 181 -9.17 18.58 -1.93
C HIS A 181 -8.58 18.85 -0.54
N ASP A 182 -8.01 17.83 0.09
CA ASP A 182 -7.41 17.92 1.42
C ASP A 182 -6.05 18.63 1.44
N ASN A 183 -5.45 18.86 0.27
CA ASN A 183 -4.15 19.49 0.14
C ASN A 183 -4.15 20.68 -0.84
N PRO A 184 -4.99 21.71 -0.64
CA PRO A 184 -5.22 22.79 -1.62
C PRO A 184 -4.01 23.69 -1.90
N ARG A 185 -2.97 23.64 -1.07
CA ARG A 185 -1.72 24.42 -1.23
C ARG A 185 -0.63 23.65 -1.98
N MET A 186 -0.85 22.36 -2.24
CA MET A 186 0.14 21.49 -2.88
C MET A 186 0.12 21.71 -4.39
N SER A 187 1.30 21.88 -5.00
CA SER A 187 1.43 21.83 -6.46
C SER A 187 1.16 20.40 -6.95
N PHE A 188 0.08 20.23 -7.72
CA PHE A 188 -0.34 18.93 -8.23
C PHE A 188 -0.49 18.98 -9.74
N VAL A 189 0.14 18.05 -10.43
CA VAL A 189 0.09 17.90 -11.89
C VAL A 189 -0.48 16.52 -12.25
N ARG A 190 -1.56 16.51 -13.01
CA ARG A 190 -2.07 15.32 -13.69
C ARG A 190 -1.40 15.21 -15.05
N ALA A 191 -0.51 14.24 -15.19
CA ALA A 191 0.22 13.98 -16.43
C ALA A 191 -0.56 12.97 -17.28
N GLU A 192 -1.07 13.43 -18.41
CA GLU A 192 -1.87 12.63 -19.35
C GLU A 192 -1.14 12.44 -20.68
N TYR A 193 -1.45 11.35 -21.35
CA TYR A 193 -1.03 11.12 -22.73
C TYR A 193 -2.13 11.58 -23.70
N ASP A 194 -1.72 12.16 -24.83
CA ASP A 194 -2.66 12.77 -25.79
C ASP A 194 -3.57 11.77 -26.51
N SER A 195 -3.25 10.46 -26.45
CA SER A 195 -4.07 9.39 -27.03
C SER A 195 -4.66 8.49 -25.95
N SER A 196 -5.84 7.94 -26.22
CA SER A 196 -6.53 7.07 -25.24
C SER A 196 -5.84 5.72 -25.07
N ALA A 197 -5.97 5.13 -23.88
CA ALA A 197 -5.53 3.77 -23.59
C ALA A 197 -6.18 2.75 -24.55
N GLN A 198 -7.43 2.98 -24.97
CA GLN A 198 -8.15 2.14 -25.92
C GLN A 198 -7.46 2.08 -27.29
N ASN A 199 -6.93 3.21 -27.79
CA ASN A 199 -6.20 3.24 -29.04
C ASN A 199 -4.93 2.38 -28.98
N PHE A 200 -4.23 2.41 -27.87
CA PHE A 200 -3.05 1.56 -27.64
C PHE A 200 -3.41 0.08 -27.52
N TRP A 201 -4.56 -0.24 -26.92
CA TRP A 201 -5.04 -1.62 -26.87
C TRP A 201 -5.33 -2.17 -28.27
N LEU A 202 -5.90 -1.35 -29.16
CA LEU A 202 -6.16 -1.75 -30.54
C LEU A 202 -4.88 -1.98 -31.34
N GLN A 203 -3.81 -1.24 -31.03
CA GLN A 203 -2.52 -1.33 -31.73
C GLN A 203 -1.61 -2.43 -31.18
N PHE A 204 -1.51 -2.56 -29.87
CA PHE A 204 -0.52 -3.41 -29.19
C PHE A 204 -1.15 -4.55 -28.38
N GLY A 205 -2.47 -4.63 -28.32
CA GLY A 205 -3.19 -5.52 -27.42
C GLY A 205 -3.21 -5.01 -25.98
N PRO A 206 -3.93 -5.69 -25.07
CA PRO A 206 -3.95 -5.32 -23.66
C PRO A 206 -2.54 -5.45 -23.04
N PRO A 207 -2.19 -4.59 -22.05
CA PRO A 207 -0.92 -4.71 -21.35
C PRO A 207 -0.78 -6.08 -20.70
N SER A 208 0.40 -6.65 -20.76
CA SER A 208 0.69 -7.95 -20.15
C SER A 208 1.98 -7.90 -19.34
N ARG A 209 2.29 -9.00 -18.64
CA ARG A 209 3.53 -9.10 -17.86
C ARG A 209 4.78 -8.91 -18.72
N THR A 210 4.74 -9.33 -19.97
CA THR A 210 5.87 -9.25 -20.91
C THR A 210 5.82 -8.01 -21.79
N ILE A 211 4.63 -7.45 -22.06
CA ILE A 211 4.44 -6.29 -22.94
C ILE A 211 3.82 -5.15 -22.10
N ARG A 212 4.70 -4.35 -21.48
CA ARG A 212 4.32 -3.26 -20.56
C ARG A 212 4.33 -1.88 -21.24
N TRP A 213 3.75 -1.75 -22.40
CA TRP A 213 3.68 -0.46 -23.10
C TRP A 213 3.02 0.63 -22.26
N CYS A 214 2.04 0.27 -21.42
CA CYS A 214 1.39 1.21 -20.51
C CYS A 214 2.38 1.91 -19.56
N HIS A 215 3.41 1.21 -19.07
CA HIS A 215 4.43 1.80 -18.22
C HIS A 215 5.26 2.84 -18.98
N THR A 216 5.69 2.53 -20.19
CA THR A 216 6.53 3.44 -20.99
C THR A 216 5.74 4.65 -21.48
N VAL A 217 4.54 4.41 -22.03
CA VAL A 217 3.71 5.47 -22.63
C VAL A 217 3.08 6.37 -21.59
N PHE A 218 2.32 5.77 -20.64
CA PHE A 218 1.50 6.56 -19.72
C PHE A 218 2.21 6.96 -18.42
N LYS A 219 3.27 6.28 -18.01
CA LYS A 219 4.02 6.66 -16.79
C LYS A 219 5.30 7.41 -17.13
N THR A 220 6.23 6.79 -17.84
CA THR A 220 7.54 7.41 -18.09
C THR A 220 7.45 8.61 -19.03
N SER A 221 6.78 8.47 -20.18
CA SER A 221 6.70 9.54 -21.19
C SER A 221 5.91 10.74 -20.67
N THR A 222 4.79 10.53 -20.00
CA THR A 222 3.96 11.62 -19.46
C THR A 222 4.67 12.37 -18.33
N ASN A 223 5.34 11.67 -17.43
CA ASN A 223 6.15 12.33 -16.39
C ASN A 223 7.26 13.18 -16.99
N MET A 224 7.97 12.68 -18.01
CA MET A 224 9.02 13.46 -18.68
C MET A 224 8.47 14.69 -19.41
N LYS A 225 7.25 14.65 -19.92
CA LYS A 225 6.58 15.83 -20.51
C LYS A 225 6.14 16.83 -19.45
N ALA A 226 5.65 16.35 -18.31
CA ALA A 226 5.16 17.18 -17.21
C ALA A 226 6.29 17.95 -16.48
N ILE A 227 7.53 17.47 -16.56
CA ILE A 227 8.71 18.06 -15.93
C ILE A 227 9.41 19.07 -16.85
N LYS A 228 9.15 19.06 -18.15
CA LYS A 228 9.70 20.02 -19.12
C LYS A 228 8.90 21.30 -19.17
#